data_fa14f3436aae3fdebe1c50a3a4d025bb
#
_entry.id   fa14f3436aae3fdebe1c50a3a4d025bb
#
_cell.length_a   1.000
_cell.length_b   1.000
_cell.length_c   1.000
_cell.angle_alpha   90.00
_cell.angle_beta   90.00
_cell.angle_gamma   90.00
#
_symmetry.space_group_name_H-M   'P 1'
#
loop_
_entity.id
_entity.type
_entity.pdbx_description
1 polymer ?
#
loop_
_entity_poly.entity_id
_entity_poly.type
_entity_poly.pdbx_seq_one_letter_code
_entity_poly.pdbx_strand_id
1 'polypeptide(L)'
;MRPLYESAKDLSNELRVSGTLKECWDAEFVKLPMAYHIDWAIIRGSEIKAFAEFKRRHNPKNRYPTFMLSLKKFQNGKSLGAEVGVPFLIIVEWDDGLWYCDAKNVKRTYGFGGRRDRNDSQDQEPVVFIPIQAFYKVRKNA
;
A
#
# COMPACT_ATOMS: atom_id res chain seq x y z
N MET A 1 6.81 -12.56 -14.39
CA MET A 1 5.48 -12.60 -13.74
C MET A 1 5.65 -12.56 -12.22
N ARG A 2 4.86 -11.76 -11.55
CA ARG A 2 4.92 -11.72 -10.09
C ARG A 2 4.26 -12.96 -9.51
N PRO A 3 4.84 -13.58 -8.49
CA PRO A 3 4.18 -14.70 -7.82
C PRO A 3 2.91 -14.21 -7.12
N LEU A 4 1.90 -15.08 -7.07
CA LEU A 4 0.63 -14.80 -6.39
C LEU A 4 0.61 -15.28 -4.94
N TYR A 5 1.78 -15.51 -4.35
CA TYR A 5 1.88 -15.90 -2.95
C TYR A 5 2.69 -14.88 -2.18
N GLU A 6 2.45 -14.81 -0.88
CA GLU A 6 3.16 -13.92 0.03
C GLU A 6 4.11 -14.73 0.90
N SER A 7 5.24 -14.15 1.27
CA SER A 7 6.16 -14.78 2.20
C SER A 7 5.62 -14.70 3.63
N ALA A 8 6.13 -15.59 4.51
CA ALA A 8 5.78 -15.55 5.92
C ALA A 8 6.15 -14.21 6.56
N LYS A 9 7.27 -13.62 6.13
CA LYS A 9 7.73 -12.32 6.62
C LYS A 9 6.77 -11.20 6.21
N ASP A 10 6.27 -11.24 4.97
CA ASP A 10 5.31 -10.25 4.48
C ASP A 10 4.01 -10.33 5.30
N LEU A 11 3.50 -11.53 5.53
CA LEU A 11 2.29 -11.72 6.33
C LEU A 11 2.49 -11.28 7.77
N SER A 12 3.66 -11.54 8.35
CA SER A 12 3.99 -11.10 9.70
C SER A 12 4.02 -9.57 9.81
N ASN A 13 4.62 -8.89 8.82
CA ASN A 13 4.63 -7.43 8.77
C ASN A 13 3.23 -6.86 8.65
N GLU A 14 2.40 -7.44 7.78
CA GLU A 14 1.01 -7.01 7.61
C GLU A 14 0.22 -7.15 8.91
N LEU A 15 0.35 -8.27 9.60
CA LEU A 15 -0.37 -8.53 10.84
C LEU A 15 0.05 -7.53 11.94
N ARG A 16 1.34 -7.27 12.07
CA ARG A 16 1.86 -6.31 13.05
C ARG A 16 1.35 -4.90 12.76
N VAL A 17 1.44 -4.47 11.52
CA VAL A 17 1.04 -3.11 11.13
C VAL A 17 -0.46 -2.94 11.20
N SER A 18 -1.25 -3.93 10.77
CA SER A 18 -2.71 -3.84 10.88
C SER A 18 -3.17 -3.73 12.32
N GLY A 19 -2.49 -4.42 13.25
CA GLY A 19 -2.75 -4.27 14.68
C GLY A 19 -2.51 -2.85 15.19
N THR A 20 -1.41 -2.24 14.75
CA THR A 20 -1.11 -0.85 15.08
C THR A 20 -2.16 0.11 14.51
N LEU A 21 -2.51 -0.06 13.25
CA LEU A 21 -3.49 0.80 12.58
C LEU A 21 -4.90 0.65 13.17
N LYS A 22 -5.26 -0.56 13.58
CA LYS A 22 -6.54 -0.80 14.25
C LYS A 22 -6.69 0.10 15.48
N GLU A 23 -5.63 0.22 16.27
CA GLU A 23 -5.63 1.09 17.44
C GLU A 23 -5.64 2.57 17.06
N CYS A 24 -4.80 2.97 16.08
CA CYS A 24 -4.69 4.38 15.68
C CYS A 24 -5.95 4.90 15.01
N TRP A 25 -6.63 4.08 14.24
CA TRP A 25 -7.77 4.51 13.41
C TRP A 25 -9.12 4.01 13.91
N ASP A 26 -9.14 3.24 14.98
CA ASP A 26 -10.36 2.66 15.54
C ASP A 26 -11.19 1.96 14.46
N ALA A 27 -10.55 1.02 13.76
CA ALA A 27 -11.17 0.30 12.64
C ALA A 27 -10.66 -1.13 12.59
N GLU A 28 -11.43 -2.02 11.99
CA GLU A 28 -11.02 -3.39 11.72
C GLU A 28 -10.32 -3.45 10.36
N PHE A 29 -9.25 -4.25 10.27
CA PHE A 29 -8.51 -4.49 9.04
C PHE A 29 -8.73 -5.95 8.64
N VAL A 30 -9.44 -6.16 7.55
CA VAL A 30 -9.75 -7.49 7.05
C VAL A 30 -8.84 -7.80 5.88
N LYS A 31 -8.05 -8.88 6.01
CA LYS A 31 -7.18 -9.33 4.94
C LYS A 31 -8.01 -9.83 3.77
N LEU A 32 -7.78 -9.28 2.59
CA LEU A 32 -8.46 -9.71 1.37
C LEU A 32 -7.74 -10.90 0.74
N PRO A 33 -8.47 -11.78 0.02
CA PRO A 33 -7.85 -12.83 -0.76
C PRO A 33 -6.88 -12.24 -1.79
N MET A 34 -5.82 -12.99 -2.10
CA MET A 34 -4.77 -12.55 -3.03
C MET A 34 -5.32 -12.19 -4.42
N ALA A 35 -6.42 -12.84 -4.82
CA ALA A 35 -7.05 -12.57 -6.11
C ALA A 35 -7.55 -11.12 -6.26
N TYR A 36 -7.78 -10.41 -5.17
CA TYR A 36 -8.13 -8.99 -5.21
C TYR A 36 -6.94 -8.08 -5.48
N HIS A 37 -5.71 -8.59 -5.32
CA HIS A 37 -4.46 -7.84 -5.52
C HIS A 37 -4.30 -6.61 -4.62
N ILE A 38 -5.08 -6.54 -3.54
CA ILE A 38 -5.07 -5.47 -2.53
C ILE A 38 -5.10 -6.15 -1.16
N ASP A 39 -4.37 -5.59 -0.22
CA ASP A 39 -4.16 -6.26 1.07
C ASP A 39 -5.36 -6.23 1.99
N TRP A 40 -5.99 -5.06 2.18
CA TRP A 40 -6.98 -4.90 3.25
C TRP A 40 -8.24 -4.18 2.82
N ALA A 41 -9.37 -4.59 3.41
CA ALA A 41 -10.55 -3.76 3.57
C ALA A 41 -10.53 -3.20 5.01
N ILE A 42 -10.80 -1.92 5.14
CA ILE A 42 -10.87 -1.22 6.43
C ILE A 42 -12.33 -1.01 6.77
N ILE A 43 -12.75 -1.56 7.91
CA ILE A 43 -14.17 -1.63 8.30
C ILE A 43 -14.38 -0.93 9.62
N ARG A 44 -15.43 -0.13 9.68
CA ARG A 44 -15.90 0.49 10.91
C ARG A 44 -17.42 0.49 10.92
N GLY A 45 -18.01 0.06 12.04
CA GLY A 45 -19.46 0.04 12.17
C GLY A 45 -20.14 -0.81 11.12
N SER A 46 -19.56 -1.96 10.77
CA SER A 46 -20.08 -2.92 9.77
C SER A 46 -20.09 -2.39 8.34
N GLU A 47 -19.39 -1.29 8.07
CA GLU A 47 -19.27 -0.73 6.73
C GLU A 47 -17.82 -0.69 6.29
N ILE A 48 -17.57 -0.94 5.00
CA ILE A 48 -16.24 -0.73 4.42
C ILE A 48 -16.02 0.78 4.30
N LYS A 49 -14.94 1.27 4.92
CA LYS A 49 -14.57 2.69 4.91
C LYS A 49 -13.45 3.00 3.92
N ALA A 50 -12.62 2.00 3.59
CA ALA A 50 -11.51 2.17 2.65
C ALA A 50 -10.98 0.81 2.24
N PHE A 51 -10.21 0.80 1.15
CA PHE A 51 -9.32 -0.31 0.81
C PHE A 51 -7.90 0.17 0.95
N ALA A 52 -6.96 -0.74 1.23
CA ALA A 52 -5.57 -0.35 1.45
C ALA A 52 -4.59 -1.40 0.94
N GLU A 53 -3.49 -0.90 0.40
CA GLU A 53 -2.32 -1.70 0.05
C GLU A 53 -1.20 -1.32 1.03
N PHE A 54 -0.52 -2.31 1.60
CA PHE A 54 0.58 -2.10 2.52
C PHE A 54 1.90 -2.47 1.88
N LYS A 55 2.93 -1.62 2.10
CA LYS A 55 4.30 -1.90 1.68
C LYS A 55 5.28 -1.57 2.79
N ARG A 56 6.25 -2.47 2.99
CA ARG A 56 7.40 -2.23 3.87
C ARG A 56 8.60 -1.87 2.99
N ARG A 57 9.24 -0.74 3.30
CA ARG A 57 10.46 -0.30 2.62
C ARG A 57 11.59 -0.24 3.65
N HIS A 58 12.72 -0.90 3.36
CA HIS A 58 13.85 -1.02 4.29
C HIS A 58 14.85 0.12 4.10
N ASN A 59 14.34 1.33 4.18
CA ASN A 59 15.12 2.57 4.12
C ASN A 59 14.32 3.67 4.82
N PRO A 60 14.99 4.80 5.19
CA PRO A 60 14.25 5.96 5.68
C PRO A 60 13.33 6.53 4.60
N LYS A 61 12.24 7.17 5.00
CA LYS A 61 11.25 7.74 4.08
C LYS A 61 11.88 8.66 3.04
N ASN A 62 12.82 9.48 3.46
CA ASN A 62 13.44 10.48 2.58
C ASN A 62 14.65 9.98 1.79
N ARG A 63 14.91 8.67 1.80
CA ARG A 63 16.01 8.10 1.01
C ARG A 63 15.86 8.39 -0.48
N TYR A 64 14.63 8.33 -0.99
CA TYR A 64 14.30 8.59 -2.39
C TYR A 64 13.21 9.66 -2.45
N PRO A 65 13.16 10.45 -3.54
CA PRO A 65 12.15 11.50 -3.64
C PRO A 65 10.74 10.98 -3.92
N THR A 66 10.62 9.72 -4.36
CA THR A 66 9.32 9.12 -4.70
C THR A 66 9.21 7.71 -4.11
N PHE A 67 7.97 7.30 -3.91
CA PHE A 67 7.61 5.93 -3.59
C PHE A 67 7.12 5.24 -4.87
N MET A 68 7.63 4.04 -5.13
CA MET A 68 7.28 3.27 -6.34
C MET A 68 6.29 2.17 -5.99
N LEU A 69 5.20 2.10 -6.77
CA LEU A 69 4.20 1.06 -6.63
C LEU A 69 3.83 0.50 -8.01
N SER A 70 3.55 -0.80 -8.08
CA SER A 70 3.04 -1.41 -9.31
C SER A 70 1.82 -0.65 -9.82
N LEU A 71 1.81 -0.32 -11.12
CA LEU A 71 0.67 0.33 -11.75
C LEU A 71 -0.59 -0.54 -11.62
N LYS A 72 -0.44 -1.85 -11.75
CA LYS A 72 -1.56 -2.79 -11.62
C LYS A 72 -2.20 -2.71 -10.23
N LYS A 73 -1.39 -2.67 -9.17
CA LYS A 73 -1.91 -2.53 -7.80
C LYS A 73 -2.58 -1.17 -7.59
N PHE A 74 -1.98 -0.12 -8.11
CA PHE A 74 -2.53 1.21 -8.02
C PHE A 74 -3.91 1.29 -8.69
N GLN A 75 -4.01 0.77 -9.91
CA GLN A 75 -5.27 0.78 -10.65
C GLN A 75 -6.32 -0.14 -10.05
N ASN A 76 -5.93 -1.33 -9.60
CA ASN A 76 -6.86 -2.26 -8.95
C ASN A 76 -7.45 -1.66 -7.67
N GLY A 77 -6.62 -1.02 -6.87
CA GLY A 77 -7.07 -0.37 -5.64
C GLY A 77 -8.03 0.78 -5.92
N LYS A 78 -7.69 1.63 -6.88
CA LYS A 78 -8.56 2.75 -7.26
C LYS A 78 -9.90 2.27 -7.83
N SER A 79 -9.88 1.24 -8.67
CA SER A 79 -11.11 0.68 -9.25
C SER A 79 -12.00 0.08 -8.18
N LEU A 80 -11.43 -0.68 -7.27
CA LEU A 80 -12.19 -1.31 -6.19
C LEU A 80 -12.81 -0.23 -5.28
N GLY A 81 -12.05 0.78 -4.92
CA GLY A 81 -12.55 1.90 -4.13
C GLY A 81 -13.69 2.64 -4.82
N ALA A 82 -13.53 2.89 -6.13
CA ALA A 82 -14.57 3.58 -6.92
C ALA A 82 -15.86 2.77 -6.99
N GLU A 83 -15.77 1.45 -7.15
CA GLU A 83 -16.95 0.58 -7.20
C GLU A 83 -17.74 0.61 -5.89
N VAL A 84 -17.07 0.70 -4.77
CA VAL A 84 -17.70 0.70 -3.45
C VAL A 84 -17.99 2.13 -2.97
N GLY A 85 -17.35 3.12 -3.56
CA GLY A 85 -17.52 4.51 -3.16
C GLY A 85 -16.67 4.91 -1.96
N VAL A 86 -15.50 4.29 -1.80
CA VAL A 86 -14.60 4.55 -0.67
C VAL A 86 -13.18 4.82 -1.18
N PRO A 87 -12.32 5.47 -0.38
CA PRO A 87 -10.96 5.71 -0.81
C PRO A 87 -10.11 4.44 -0.88
N PHE A 88 -9.07 4.50 -1.69
CA PHE A 88 -7.98 3.54 -1.68
C PHE A 88 -6.77 4.20 -1.06
N LEU A 89 -6.27 3.62 0.03
CA LEU A 89 -5.12 4.14 0.77
C LEU A 89 -3.88 3.31 0.44
N ILE A 90 -2.76 3.99 0.30
CA ILE A 90 -1.45 3.35 0.21
C ILE A 90 -0.76 3.59 1.54
N ILE A 91 -0.42 2.51 2.22
CA ILE A 91 0.18 2.55 3.56
C ILE A 91 1.58 2.01 3.44
N VAL A 92 2.55 2.79 3.88
CA VAL A 92 3.97 2.43 3.78
C VAL A 92 4.63 2.55 5.14
N GLU A 93 5.31 1.48 5.54
CA GLU A 93 6.21 1.53 6.68
C GLU A 93 7.63 1.66 6.14
N TRP A 94 8.26 2.81 6.41
CA TRP A 94 9.70 3.00 6.24
C TRP A 94 10.39 2.72 7.57
N ASP A 95 11.72 2.74 7.57
CA ASP A 95 12.49 2.49 8.80
C ASP A 95 12.17 3.47 9.92
N ASP A 96 11.78 4.69 9.55
CA ASP A 96 11.53 5.77 10.51
C ASP A 96 10.03 5.97 10.85
N GLY A 97 9.15 5.10 10.39
CA GLY A 97 7.76 5.14 10.82
C GLY A 97 6.76 4.68 9.77
N LEU A 98 5.51 5.02 10.03
CA LEU A 98 4.36 4.56 9.26
C LEU A 98 3.61 5.77 8.68
N TRP A 99 3.36 5.74 7.36
CA TRP A 99 2.68 6.83 6.63
C TRP A 99 1.61 6.26 5.71
N TYR A 100 0.73 7.13 5.25
CA TYR A 100 -0.33 6.76 4.31
C TYR A 100 -0.62 7.90 3.35
N CYS A 101 -1.18 7.58 2.18
CA CYS A 101 -1.77 8.57 1.30
C CYS A 101 -3.04 8.02 0.67
N ASP A 102 -3.96 8.95 0.34
CA ASP A 102 -5.15 8.63 -0.44
C ASP A 102 -4.75 8.69 -1.92
N ALA A 103 -5.00 7.61 -2.65
CA ALA A 103 -4.62 7.51 -4.06
C ALA A 103 -5.43 8.43 -4.97
N LYS A 104 -6.56 8.98 -4.49
CA LYS A 104 -7.38 9.90 -5.28
C LYS A 104 -6.66 11.24 -5.42
N ASN A 105 -6.48 11.68 -6.66
CA ASN A 105 -5.87 12.98 -6.98
C ASN A 105 -4.43 13.15 -6.51
N VAL A 106 -3.76 12.08 -6.11
CA VAL A 106 -2.35 12.16 -5.72
C VAL A 106 -1.50 12.44 -6.95
N LYS A 107 -0.52 13.33 -6.81
CA LYS A 107 0.48 13.58 -7.86
C LYS A 107 1.25 12.30 -8.13
N ARG A 108 1.48 12.01 -9.41
CA ARG A 108 2.21 10.81 -9.79
C ARG A 108 2.78 10.94 -11.19
N THR A 109 3.85 10.20 -11.40
CA THR A 109 4.41 9.97 -12.73
C THR A 109 4.45 8.47 -13.00
N TYR A 110 4.66 8.10 -14.23
CA TYR A 110 4.64 6.70 -14.65
C TYR A 110 5.97 6.31 -15.24
N GLY A 111 6.33 5.06 -15.08
CA GLY A 111 7.56 4.51 -15.65
C GLY A 111 7.59 3.00 -15.55
N PHE A 112 8.78 2.46 -15.64
CA PHE A 112 9.02 1.03 -15.48
C PHE A 112 9.98 0.84 -14.31
N GLY A 113 9.73 -0.20 -13.52
CA GLY A 113 10.56 -0.52 -12.37
C GLY A 113 10.43 -1.98 -11.99
N GLY A 114 11.08 -2.36 -10.90
CA GLY A 114 11.08 -3.70 -10.41
C GLY A 114 12.51 -4.17 -10.12
N ARG A 115 12.68 -5.48 -9.91
CA ARG A 115 13.98 -6.05 -9.60
C ARG A 115 14.86 -6.06 -10.85
N ARG A 116 16.10 -5.63 -10.69
CA ARG A 116 17.10 -5.62 -11.77
C ARG A 116 18.26 -6.55 -11.48
N ASP A 117 18.40 -7.00 -10.23
CA ASP A 117 19.51 -7.82 -9.78
C ASP A 117 19.54 -9.20 -10.44
N ARG A 118 18.38 -9.69 -10.93
CA ARG A 118 18.28 -10.97 -11.63
C ARG A 118 18.38 -10.84 -13.13
N ASN A 119 18.46 -9.62 -13.67
CA ASN A 119 18.53 -9.35 -15.09
C ASN A 119 17.44 -10.08 -15.89
N ASP A 120 16.24 -10.18 -15.31
CA ASP A 120 15.08 -10.84 -15.92
C ASP A 120 14.06 -9.77 -16.30
N SER A 121 13.69 -9.71 -17.57
CA SER A 121 12.72 -8.73 -18.07
C SER A 121 11.35 -8.87 -17.41
N GLN A 122 11.01 -10.05 -16.91
CA GLN A 122 9.74 -10.26 -16.20
C GLN A 122 9.70 -9.55 -14.84
N ASP A 123 10.87 -9.17 -14.29
CA ASP A 123 10.94 -8.41 -13.06
C ASP A 123 10.69 -6.91 -13.28
N GLN A 124 10.60 -6.48 -14.52
CA GLN A 124 10.28 -5.08 -14.88
C GLN A 124 8.81 -4.97 -15.21
N GLU A 125 8.14 -3.99 -14.63
CA GLU A 125 6.72 -3.76 -14.84
C GLU A 125 6.40 -2.27 -14.86
N PRO A 126 5.25 -1.86 -15.44
CA PRO A 126 4.80 -0.48 -15.31
C PRO A 126 4.57 -0.14 -13.84
N VAL A 127 5.02 1.04 -13.45
CA VAL A 127 4.90 1.51 -12.08
C VAL A 127 4.41 2.96 -12.04
N VAL A 128 3.90 3.36 -10.88
CA VAL A 128 3.66 4.76 -10.54
C VAL A 128 4.71 5.20 -9.54
N PHE A 129 5.14 6.45 -9.67
CA PHE A 129 6.00 7.12 -8.70
C PHE A 129 5.21 8.22 -8.03
N ILE A 130 5.12 8.16 -6.71
CA ILE A 130 4.36 9.12 -5.90
C ILE A 130 5.35 9.90 -5.04
N PRO A 131 5.34 11.25 -5.11
CA PRO A 131 6.22 12.05 -4.25
C PRO A 131 6.04 11.68 -2.78
N ILE A 132 7.13 11.54 -2.05
CA ILE A 132 7.04 11.16 -0.63
C ILE A 132 6.31 12.21 0.21
N GLN A 133 6.28 13.47 -0.25
CA GLN A 133 5.53 14.54 0.43
C GLN A 133 4.02 14.33 0.40
N ALA A 134 3.51 13.45 -0.47
CA ALA A 134 2.09 13.13 -0.52
C ALA A 134 1.63 12.25 0.65
N PHE A 135 2.57 11.72 1.41
CA PHE A 135 2.27 10.79 2.50
C PHE A 135 2.17 11.52 3.83
N TYR A 136 1.12 11.22 4.58
CA TYR A 136 0.87 11.75 5.93
C TYR A 136 1.29 10.72 6.96
N LYS A 137 1.90 11.19 8.05
CA LYS A 137 2.31 10.28 9.11
C LYS A 137 1.10 9.77 9.89
N VAL A 138 1.07 8.46 10.14
CA VAL A 138 0.05 7.87 11.00
C VAL A 138 0.31 8.33 12.43
N ARG A 139 -0.74 8.83 13.11
CA ARG A 139 -0.64 9.31 14.47
C ARG A 139 -1.61 8.54 15.36
N LYS A 140 -1.20 8.31 16.58
CA LYS A 140 -2.10 7.75 17.59
C LYS A 140 -3.19 8.77 17.90
N ASN A 141 -4.44 8.29 18.00
CA ASN A 141 -5.52 9.11 18.51
C ASN A 141 -5.25 9.40 19.99
N ALA A 142 -5.32 10.66 20.33
CA ALA A 142 -5.14 11.08 21.73
C ALA A 142 -6.37 10.69 22.56
#